data_376bfce49e870fb5b47e7550c5d50da1
#
_entry.id   376bfce49e870fb5b47e7550c5d50da1
#
_cell.length_a   1.000
_cell.length_b   1.000
_cell.length_c   1.000
_cell.angle_alpha   90.00
_cell.angle_beta   90.00
_cell.angle_gamma   90.00
#
_symmetry.space_group_name_H-M   'P 1'
#
loop_
_entity.id
_entity.type
_entity.pdbx_description
1 polymer ?
#
loop_
_entity_poly.entity_id
_entity_poly.type
_entity_poly.pdbx_seq_one_letter_code
_entity_poly.pdbx_strand_id
1 'polypeptide(L)'
;MRRGALLLAAGMLVSLLIEAPAGAATTSAFQASFKETFGRAHSKQPCEHFLCGTGTVAGYGAATSTFDITGFAPIGDTNCADLSAVRTITLASDGSTLELDEAGIVCFPGNSSLAPGAQKSFGNPGKIETTFAVSGGTGVFDGATGAGTDSDMPAGDSGHASLSGMLTLP
;
A
#
# COMPACT_ATOMS: atom_id res chain seq x y z
N MET A 1 58.11 -6.23 57.89
CA MET A 1 57.24 -6.77 56.83
C MET A 1 55.86 -6.08 56.90
N ARG A 2 55.62 -5.08 56.10
CA ARG A 2 54.36 -4.35 56.08
C ARG A 2 53.64 -4.73 54.75
N ARG A 3 52.45 -5.32 54.90
CA ARG A 3 51.56 -5.64 53.77
C ARG A 3 50.63 -4.41 53.49
N GLY A 4 50.81 -3.80 52.34
CA GLY A 4 49.90 -2.76 51.84
C GLY A 4 48.71 -3.42 51.15
N ALA A 5 47.50 -3.06 51.57
CA ALA A 5 46.24 -3.43 50.89
C ALA A 5 45.91 -2.38 49.85
N LEU A 6 45.76 -2.83 48.60
CA LEU A 6 45.30 -2.02 47.46
C LEU A 6 43.76 -2.09 47.37
N LEU A 7 43.09 -0.99 47.62
CA LEU A 7 41.65 -0.85 47.43
C LEU A 7 41.39 -0.46 45.97
N LEU A 8 40.79 -1.35 45.18
CA LEU A 8 40.24 -1.07 43.85
C LEU A 8 38.84 -0.51 44.01
N ALA A 9 38.67 0.78 43.72
CA ALA A 9 37.36 1.41 43.59
C ALA A 9 36.79 1.14 42.18
N ALA A 10 35.76 0.30 42.10
CA ALA A 10 35.01 0.06 40.86
C ALA A 10 34.03 1.21 40.67
N GLY A 11 34.33 2.10 39.74
CA GLY A 11 33.40 3.17 39.32
C GLY A 11 32.28 2.59 38.42
N MET A 12 31.07 2.59 38.92
CA MET A 12 29.86 2.24 38.18
C MET A 12 29.46 3.44 37.29
N LEU A 13 29.70 3.35 35.95
CA LEU A 13 29.17 4.27 34.98
C LEU A 13 27.69 3.98 34.79
N VAL A 14 26.82 4.79 35.37
CA VAL A 14 25.39 4.79 35.08
C VAL A 14 25.20 5.57 33.77
N SER A 15 25.02 4.85 32.65
CA SER A 15 24.61 5.46 31.39
C SER A 15 23.12 5.84 31.49
N LEU A 16 22.84 7.14 31.69
CA LEU A 16 21.49 7.66 31.50
C LEU A 16 21.17 7.60 29.99
N LEU A 17 20.35 6.61 29.60
CA LEU A 17 19.65 6.63 28.32
C LEU A 17 18.59 7.76 28.40
N ILE A 18 18.88 8.89 27.78
CA ILE A 18 17.89 9.93 27.54
C ILE A 18 17.02 9.40 26.40
N GLU A 19 15.86 8.80 26.73
CA GLU A 19 14.83 8.53 25.73
C GLU A 19 14.35 9.88 25.19
N ALA A 20 14.57 10.13 23.88
CA ALA A 20 13.95 11.27 23.22
C ALA A 20 12.42 11.10 23.31
N PRO A 21 11.65 12.19 23.59
CA PRO A 21 10.21 12.09 23.61
C PRO A 21 9.75 11.61 22.24
N ALA A 22 9.04 10.48 22.21
CA ALA A 22 8.36 10.00 21.01
C ALA A 22 7.46 11.14 20.51
N GLY A 23 7.63 11.59 19.27
CA GLY A 23 6.76 12.58 18.67
C GLY A 23 5.31 12.11 18.80
N ALA A 24 4.38 13.02 19.08
CA ALA A 24 2.97 12.64 19.15
C ALA A 24 2.52 12.21 17.74
N ALA A 25 1.99 10.98 17.63
CA ALA A 25 1.47 10.45 16.37
C ALA A 25 0.39 11.41 15.80
N THR A 26 0.50 11.74 14.53
CA THR A 26 -0.42 12.67 13.87
C THR A 26 -1.32 11.92 12.90
N THR A 27 -2.63 11.99 13.13
CA THR A 27 -3.63 11.40 12.23
C THR A 27 -4.22 12.49 11.33
N SER A 28 -4.26 12.23 10.03
CA SER A 28 -4.79 13.14 9.02
C SER A 28 -5.59 12.40 7.95
N ALA A 29 -6.42 13.13 7.21
CA ALA A 29 -7.09 12.59 6.04
C ALA A 29 -6.07 12.21 4.97
N PHE A 30 -6.23 11.01 4.41
CA PHE A 30 -5.46 10.50 3.29
C PHE A 30 -6.31 10.52 2.04
N GLN A 31 -5.79 11.08 0.95
CA GLN A 31 -6.40 11.07 -0.36
C GLN A 31 -5.34 10.90 -1.43
N ALA A 32 -5.57 9.99 -2.38
CA ALA A 32 -4.71 9.80 -3.53
C ALA A 32 -5.55 9.52 -4.79
N SER A 33 -5.03 9.89 -5.94
CA SER A 33 -5.70 9.65 -7.23
C SER A 33 -4.66 9.32 -8.29
N PHE A 34 -4.91 8.23 -9.05
CA PHE A 34 -4.00 7.74 -10.08
C PHE A 34 -4.76 7.49 -11.37
N LYS A 35 -4.11 7.84 -12.49
CA LYS A 35 -4.44 7.30 -13.80
C LYS A 35 -3.62 6.04 -13.99
N GLU A 36 -4.28 4.91 -14.19
CA GLU A 36 -3.66 3.60 -14.24
C GLU A 36 -3.73 2.98 -15.63
N THR A 37 -2.80 2.08 -15.91
CA THR A 37 -2.76 1.26 -17.12
C THR A 37 -2.47 -0.19 -16.74
N PHE A 38 -3.08 -1.14 -17.48
CA PHE A 38 -2.83 -2.56 -17.29
C PHE A 38 -1.44 -2.96 -17.79
N GLY A 39 -0.65 -3.60 -16.91
CA GLY A 39 0.76 -3.90 -17.20
C GLY A 39 0.99 -5.10 -18.09
N ARG A 40 0.48 -6.25 -17.72
CA ARG A 40 0.96 -7.54 -18.28
C ARG A 40 0.28 -8.07 -19.52
N ALA A 41 -0.92 -7.66 -19.84
CA ALA A 41 -1.70 -8.36 -20.87
C ALA A 41 -1.91 -7.59 -22.17
N HIS A 42 -1.91 -6.26 -22.15
CA HIS A 42 -2.41 -5.47 -23.27
C HIS A 42 -1.60 -4.23 -23.64
N SER A 43 -0.59 -3.84 -22.87
CA SER A 43 0.15 -2.62 -23.15
C SER A 43 1.52 -2.91 -23.76
N LYS A 44 1.89 -2.09 -24.72
CA LYS A 44 3.26 -1.96 -25.23
C LYS A 44 4.18 -1.24 -24.23
N GLN A 45 3.69 -0.96 -23.02
CA GLN A 45 4.41 -0.27 -21.96
C GLN A 45 4.94 -1.27 -20.94
N PRO A 46 6.18 -1.18 -20.53
CA PRO A 46 6.80 -2.10 -19.59
C PRO A 46 6.36 -1.78 -18.17
N CYS A 47 5.19 -2.23 -17.76
CA CYS A 47 4.79 -2.30 -16.38
C CYS A 47 4.79 -3.77 -15.97
N GLU A 48 5.62 -4.15 -15.03
CA GLU A 48 5.76 -5.53 -14.56
C GLU A 48 4.64 -5.94 -13.59
N HIS A 49 3.84 -4.98 -13.12
CA HIS A 49 2.73 -5.11 -12.19
C HIS A 49 1.40 -5.30 -12.92
N PHE A 50 0.35 -5.70 -12.19
CA PHE A 50 -0.99 -5.83 -12.76
C PHE A 50 -1.53 -4.48 -13.24
N LEU A 51 -1.41 -3.42 -12.39
CA LEU A 51 -1.66 -2.02 -12.77
C LEU A 51 -0.45 -1.18 -12.42
N CYS A 52 -0.19 -0.17 -13.26
CA CYS A 52 0.76 0.90 -12.96
C CYS A 52 0.10 2.25 -13.20
N GLY A 53 0.25 3.14 -12.24
CA GLY A 53 -0.39 4.44 -12.25
C GLY A 53 0.58 5.60 -12.05
N THR A 54 0.15 6.76 -12.52
CA THR A 54 0.75 8.05 -12.19
C THR A 54 -0.33 8.98 -11.68
N GLY A 55 -0.02 9.76 -10.66
CA GLY A 55 -1.02 10.61 -10.04
C GLY A 55 -0.47 11.47 -8.92
N THR A 56 -1.29 11.69 -7.90
CA THR A 56 -0.95 12.55 -6.77
C THR A 56 -1.45 11.99 -5.45
N VAL A 57 -0.72 12.30 -4.39
CA VAL A 57 -1.14 12.12 -2.99
C VAL A 57 -1.33 13.51 -2.38
N ALA A 58 -2.50 13.78 -1.82
CA ALA A 58 -2.82 15.08 -1.22
C ALA A 58 -1.83 15.42 -0.10
N GLY A 59 -1.26 16.61 -0.15
CA GLY A 59 -0.24 17.07 0.81
C GLY A 59 1.19 16.60 0.50
N TYR A 60 1.37 15.58 -0.38
CA TYR A 60 2.70 15.02 -0.70
C TYR A 60 3.10 15.24 -2.17
N GLY A 61 2.16 15.51 -3.06
CA GLY A 61 2.44 15.83 -4.47
C GLY A 61 2.39 14.65 -5.42
N ALA A 62 3.20 14.70 -6.48
CA ALA A 62 3.22 13.68 -7.53
C ALA A 62 3.73 12.34 -7.02
N ALA A 63 3.11 11.25 -7.49
CA ALA A 63 3.44 9.90 -7.10
C ALA A 63 3.17 8.91 -8.25
N THR A 64 3.78 7.73 -8.13
CA THR A 64 3.43 6.55 -8.93
C THR A 64 2.73 5.53 -8.05
N SER A 65 1.94 4.66 -8.66
CA SER A 65 1.25 3.55 -8.00
C SER A 65 1.53 2.27 -8.77
N THR A 66 1.75 1.17 -8.06
CA THR A 66 1.68 -0.19 -8.59
C THR A 66 0.65 -0.97 -7.80
N PHE A 67 -0.06 -1.87 -8.48
CA PHE A 67 -1.09 -2.71 -7.86
C PHE A 67 -0.93 -4.13 -8.38
N ASP A 68 -0.80 -5.09 -7.45
CA ASP A 68 -0.62 -6.50 -7.74
C ASP A 68 -1.67 -7.33 -7.01
N ILE A 69 -2.40 -8.14 -7.77
CA ILE A 69 -3.38 -9.08 -7.21
C ILE A 69 -2.65 -10.25 -6.55
N THR A 70 -2.93 -10.46 -5.26
CA THR A 70 -2.37 -11.55 -4.44
C THR A 70 -3.38 -12.68 -4.22
N GLY A 71 -4.68 -12.40 -4.34
CA GLY A 71 -5.75 -13.37 -4.20
C GLY A 71 -6.95 -13.04 -5.08
N PHE A 72 -7.61 -14.10 -5.59
CA PHE A 72 -8.80 -13.98 -6.42
C PHE A 72 -9.67 -15.23 -6.27
N ALA A 73 -10.91 -15.06 -5.83
CA ALA A 73 -11.85 -16.15 -5.65
C ALA A 73 -13.24 -15.80 -6.20
N PRO A 74 -13.76 -16.54 -7.20
CA PRO A 74 -15.11 -16.31 -7.72
C PRO A 74 -16.19 -16.44 -6.63
N ILE A 75 -17.19 -15.56 -6.67
CA ILE A 75 -18.32 -15.54 -5.72
C ILE A 75 -19.49 -16.29 -6.34
N GLY A 76 -19.63 -17.57 -5.98
CA GLY A 76 -20.74 -18.42 -6.44
C GLY A 76 -20.88 -18.40 -7.98
N ASP A 77 -22.13 -18.32 -8.44
CA ASP A 77 -22.48 -18.24 -9.87
C ASP A 77 -22.62 -16.79 -10.36
N THR A 78 -21.93 -15.85 -9.73
CA THR A 78 -21.96 -14.43 -10.10
C THR A 78 -20.85 -14.08 -11.10
N ASN A 79 -20.90 -12.87 -11.63
CA ASN A 79 -19.82 -12.27 -12.41
C ASN A 79 -18.82 -11.49 -11.54
N CYS A 80 -18.81 -11.74 -10.23
CA CYS A 80 -17.95 -11.07 -9.27
C CYS A 80 -16.97 -12.06 -8.61
N ALA A 81 -15.87 -11.52 -8.11
CA ALA A 81 -14.88 -12.27 -7.35
C ALA A 81 -14.42 -11.46 -6.13
N ASP A 82 -14.11 -12.16 -5.05
CA ASP A 82 -13.31 -11.61 -3.97
C ASP A 82 -11.89 -11.37 -4.47
N LEU A 83 -11.34 -10.22 -4.12
CA LEU A 83 -10.03 -9.73 -4.53
C LEU A 83 -9.19 -9.42 -3.30
N SER A 84 -7.94 -9.85 -3.31
CA SER A 84 -6.88 -9.36 -2.42
C SER A 84 -5.74 -8.84 -3.27
N ALA A 85 -5.13 -7.73 -2.87
CA ALA A 85 -4.05 -7.10 -3.61
C ALA A 85 -3.11 -6.36 -2.69
N VAL A 86 -1.94 -6.02 -3.21
CA VAL A 86 -0.99 -5.08 -2.60
C VAL A 86 -0.83 -3.90 -3.55
N ARG A 87 -0.98 -2.70 -3.00
CA ARG A 87 -0.67 -1.45 -3.71
C ARG A 87 0.55 -0.82 -3.09
N THR A 88 1.50 -0.40 -3.92
CA THR A 88 2.65 0.41 -3.50
C THR A 88 2.56 1.78 -4.14
N ILE A 89 2.54 2.82 -3.32
CA ILE A 89 2.57 4.23 -3.74
C ILE A 89 3.99 4.75 -3.49
N THR A 90 4.61 5.36 -4.51
CA THR A 90 5.96 5.94 -4.40
C THR A 90 5.92 7.43 -4.73
N LEU A 91 6.34 8.27 -3.79
CA LEU A 91 6.41 9.72 -4.00
C LEU A 91 7.54 10.08 -4.98
N ALA A 92 7.23 10.97 -5.92
CA ALA A 92 8.22 11.43 -6.89
C ALA A 92 9.27 12.39 -6.28
N SER A 93 8.98 13.01 -5.14
CA SER A 93 9.83 14.00 -4.49
C SER A 93 11.10 13.41 -3.88
N ASP A 94 10.98 12.24 -3.23
CA ASP A 94 12.05 11.66 -2.40
C ASP A 94 12.13 10.13 -2.44
N GLY A 95 11.20 9.48 -3.18
CA GLY A 95 11.13 8.03 -3.28
C GLY A 95 10.53 7.34 -2.04
N SER A 96 9.94 8.08 -1.10
CA SER A 96 9.19 7.50 0.03
C SER A 96 8.07 6.60 -0.48
N THR A 97 7.87 5.45 0.17
CA THR A 97 6.85 4.47 -0.24
C THR A 97 5.80 4.28 0.84
N LEU A 98 4.56 4.03 0.42
CA LEU A 98 3.45 3.59 1.26
C LEU A 98 2.91 2.30 0.69
N GLU A 99 2.83 1.26 1.51
CA GLU A 99 2.30 -0.06 1.15
C GLU A 99 0.92 -0.26 1.77
N LEU A 100 -0.03 -0.72 0.93
CA LEU A 100 -1.42 -0.93 1.30
C LEU A 100 -1.80 -2.37 0.97
N ASP A 101 -2.30 -3.11 1.97
CA ASP A 101 -2.99 -4.37 1.75
C ASP A 101 -4.46 -4.07 1.44
N GLU A 102 -4.92 -4.50 0.29
CA GLU A 102 -6.27 -4.24 -0.19
C GLU A 102 -7.09 -5.52 -0.26
N ALA A 103 -8.37 -5.41 0.13
CA ALA A 103 -9.33 -6.51 0.02
C ALA A 103 -10.71 -5.97 -0.37
N GLY A 104 -11.41 -6.66 -1.26
CA GLY A 104 -12.72 -6.22 -1.73
C GLY A 104 -13.27 -7.10 -2.84
N ILE A 105 -14.06 -6.49 -3.72
CA ILE A 105 -14.79 -7.19 -4.76
C ILE A 105 -14.50 -6.53 -6.13
N VAL A 106 -14.29 -7.38 -7.13
CA VAL A 106 -14.28 -6.99 -8.53
C VAL A 106 -15.43 -7.67 -9.26
N CYS A 107 -16.20 -6.91 -10.03
CA CYS A 107 -17.27 -7.45 -10.87
C CYS A 107 -16.93 -7.20 -12.35
N PHE A 108 -17.26 -8.18 -13.21
CA PHE A 108 -17.01 -8.11 -14.63
C PHE A 108 -18.31 -7.82 -15.38
N PRO A 109 -18.31 -6.90 -16.37
CA PRO A 109 -19.50 -6.62 -17.15
C PRO A 109 -19.94 -7.87 -17.93
N GLY A 110 -21.23 -8.18 -17.89
CA GLY A 110 -21.84 -9.32 -18.59
C GLY A 110 -22.41 -10.36 -17.64
N ASN A 111 -23.20 -11.28 -18.19
CA ASN A 111 -23.88 -12.34 -17.43
C ASN A 111 -23.06 -13.65 -17.36
N SER A 112 -21.79 -13.61 -17.62
CA SER A 112 -20.93 -14.79 -17.61
C SER A 112 -20.46 -15.05 -16.18
N SER A 113 -20.87 -16.17 -15.60
CA SER A 113 -20.25 -16.66 -14.36
C SER A 113 -18.74 -16.82 -14.58
N LEU A 114 -17.95 -16.43 -13.59
CA LEU A 114 -16.51 -16.61 -13.61
C LEU A 114 -16.19 -18.10 -13.45
N ALA A 115 -15.92 -18.80 -14.55
CA ALA A 115 -15.47 -20.19 -14.50
C ALA A 115 -14.15 -20.31 -13.74
N PRO A 116 -13.92 -21.42 -12.99
CA PRO A 116 -12.64 -21.69 -12.37
C PRO A 116 -11.51 -21.65 -13.43
N GLY A 117 -10.52 -20.78 -13.24
CA GLY A 117 -9.43 -20.55 -14.19
C GLY A 117 -9.57 -19.31 -15.08
N ALA A 118 -10.65 -18.56 -14.98
CA ALA A 118 -10.85 -17.28 -15.68
C ALA A 118 -9.84 -16.17 -15.32
N GLN A 119 -9.01 -16.37 -14.30
CA GLN A 119 -7.88 -15.49 -13.95
C GLN A 119 -6.95 -15.12 -15.11
N LYS A 120 -7.00 -15.86 -16.23
CA LYS A 120 -6.18 -15.57 -17.40
C LYS A 120 -6.78 -14.55 -18.37
N SER A 121 -7.98 -14.10 -18.11
CA SER A 121 -8.71 -13.20 -19.00
C SER A 121 -9.33 -12.03 -18.21
N PHE A 122 -8.52 -11.26 -17.51
CA PHE A 122 -8.94 -9.96 -17.02
C PHE A 122 -9.12 -8.98 -18.20
N GLY A 123 -9.98 -9.37 -19.14
CA GLY A 123 -10.43 -8.48 -20.19
C GLY A 123 -11.47 -7.53 -19.64
N ASN A 124 -11.08 -6.31 -19.37
CA ASN A 124 -11.96 -5.21 -19.00
C ASN A 124 -12.77 -5.49 -17.73
N PRO A 125 -12.15 -5.53 -16.54
CA PRO A 125 -12.90 -5.61 -15.29
C PRO A 125 -13.84 -4.41 -15.22
N GLY A 126 -14.97 -4.60 -14.54
CA GLY A 126 -15.82 -3.49 -14.14
C GLY A 126 -15.19 -2.72 -12.97
N LYS A 127 -16.03 -2.04 -12.21
CA LYS A 127 -15.59 -1.34 -11.01
C LYS A 127 -14.92 -2.31 -10.03
N ILE A 128 -13.77 -1.94 -9.51
CA ILE A 128 -13.09 -2.60 -8.39
C ILE A 128 -13.33 -1.73 -7.16
N GLU A 129 -13.82 -2.33 -6.09
CA GLU A 129 -14.05 -1.65 -4.81
C GLU A 129 -13.35 -2.44 -3.72
N THR A 130 -12.36 -1.81 -3.09
CA THR A 130 -11.60 -2.40 -2.01
C THR A 130 -11.60 -1.50 -0.78
N THR A 131 -11.33 -2.11 0.37
CA THR A 131 -10.83 -1.42 1.55
C THR A 131 -9.35 -1.68 1.64
N PHE A 132 -8.60 -0.72 2.18
CA PHE A 132 -7.18 -0.90 2.42
C PHE A 132 -6.80 -0.74 3.89
N ALA A 133 -5.73 -1.41 4.28
CA ALA A 133 -4.99 -1.15 5.50
C ALA A 133 -3.54 -0.85 5.14
N VAL A 134 -2.92 0.11 5.82
CA VAL A 134 -1.48 0.36 5.65
C VAL A 134 -0.71 -0.80 6.25
N SER A 135 0.09 -1.47 5.42
CA SER A 135 0.92 -2.61 5.80
C SER A 135 2.40 -2.27 5.95
N GLY A 136 2.84 -1.14 5.38
CA GLY A 136 4.22 -0.69 5.48
C GLY A 136 4.45 0.68 4.86
N GLY A 137 5.68 1.18 5.02
CA GLY A 137 6.11 2.42 4.41
C GLY A 137 7.58 2.72 4.66
N THR A 138 8.13 3.65 3.88
CA THR A 138 9.50 4.14 4.02
C THR A 138 9.54 5.65 3.95
N GLY A 139 10.65 6.27 4.37
CA GLY A 139 10.82 7.71 4.31
C GLY A 139 9.79 8.45 5.16
N VAL A 140 9.02 9.36 4.57
CA VAL A 140 7.98 10.11 5.30
C VAL A 140 6.81 9.24 5.78
N PHE A 141 6.72 8.00 5.31
CA PHE A 141 5.70 7.02 5.72
C PHE A 141 6.26 5.91 6.61
N ASP A 142 7.50 6.02 7.08
CA ASP A 142 8.08 5.03 8.00
C ASP A 142 7.25 4.94 9.29
N GLY A 143 6.82 3.72 9.66
CA GLY A 143 5.94 3.50 10.80
C GLY A 143 4.49 4.00 10.64
N ALA A 144 4.09 4.41 9.44
CA ALA A 144 2.72 4.82 9.17
C ALA A 144 1.72 3.69 9.42
N THR A 145 0.54 4.06 9.91
CA THR A 145 -0.63 3.18 10.04
C THR A 145 -1.86 3.89 9.48
N GLY A 146 -2.88 3.14 9.09
CA GLY A 146 -4.08 3.74 8.56
C GLY A 146 -4.97 2.76 7.84
N ALA A 147 -6.12 3.24 7.39
CA ALA A 147 -7.08 2.46 6.63
C ALA A 147 -8.00 3.37 5.80
N GLY A 148 -8.64 2.80 4.81
CA GLY A 148 -9.56 3.54 3.95
C GLY A 148 -10.21 2.66 2.89
N THR A 149 -10.65 3.32 1.83
CA THR A 149 -11.29 2.69 0.66
C THR A 149 -10.55 3.08 -0.61
N ASP A 150 -10.52 2.18 -1.57
CA ASP A 150 -10.10 2.43 -2.93
C ASP A 150 -11.22 2.07 -3.90
N SER A 151 -11.36 2.86 -4.94
CA SER A 151 -12.33 2.66 -6.01
C SER A 151 -11.64 2.85 -7.33
N ASP A 152 -11.43 1.74 -8.05
CA ASP A 152 -10.89 1.74 -9.40
C ASP A 152 -12.02 1.68 -10.42
N MET A 153 -11.93 2.56 -11.41
CA MET A 153 -12.85 2.65 -12.54
C MET A 153 -12.10 2.32 -13.83
N PRO A 154 -12.01 1.05 -14.20
CA PRO A 154 -11.37 0.65 -15.46
C PRO A 154 -12.12 1.19 -16.68
N ALA A 155 -11.36 1.58 -17.71
CA ALA A 155 -11.88 2.08 -18.97
C ALA A 155 -11.00 1.58 -20.12
N GLY A 156 -11.27 0.38 -20.62
CA GLY A 156 -10.42 -0.29 -21.61
C GLY A 156 -9.05 -0.66 -21.01
N ASP A 157 -7.97 -0.23 -21.68
CA ASP A 157 -6.59 -0.50 -21.21
C ASP A 157 -6.10 0.46 -20.13
N SER A 158 -6.95 1.35 -19.65
CA SER A 158 -6.63 2.33 -18.61
C SER A 158 -7.72 2.38 -17.54
N GLY A 159 -7.45 3.06 -16.43
CA GLY A 159 -8.39 3.26 -15.34
C GLY A 159 -8.03 4.46 -14.50
N HIS A 160 -8.87 4.69 -13.51
CA HIS A 160 -8.65 5.67 -12.46
C HIS A 160 -8.84 5.03 -11.11
N ALA A 161 -7.82 5.09 -10.26
CA ALA A 161 -7.89 4.77 -8.84
C ALA A 161 -8.14 6.02 -8.01
N SER A 162 -9.02 5.92 -7.03
CA SER A 162 -9.33 6.97 -6.07
C SER A 162 -9.33 6.41 -4.66
N LEU A 163 -8.30 6.75 -3.89
CA LEU A 163 -8.12 6.30 -2.52
C LEU A 163 -8.53 7.40 -1.54
N SER A 164 -9.24 7.01 -0.48
CA SER A 164 -9.59 7.91 0.62
C SER A 164 -9.60 7.18 1.96
N GLY A 165 -9.11 7.84 3.02
CA GLY A 165 -9.02 7.23 4.34
C GLY A 165 -8.37 8.14 5.37
N MET A 166 -7.81 7.51 6.39
CA MET A 166 -7.04 8.17 7.43
C MET A 166 -5.63 7.56 7.47
N LEU A 167 -4.65 8.42 7.67
CA LEU A 167 -3.24 8.04 7.83
C LEU A 167 -2.73 8.62 9.15
N THR A 168 -2.06 7.79 9.94
CA THR A 168 -1.39 8.17 11.17
C THR A 168 0.11 8.00 10.98
N LEU A 169 0.85 9.08 11.15
CA LEU A 169 2.32 9.10 11.15
C LEU A 169 2.83 9.17 12.58
N PRO A 170 3.96 8.49 12.90
CA PRO A 170 4.55 8.49 14.24
C PRO A 170 5.04 9.85 14.70
#